data_c92320fbbec88d4564be02c07d4ea1cf
#
_entry.id   c92320fbbec88d4564be02c07d4ea1cf
#
_cell.length_a   1.000
_cell.length_b   1.000
_cell.length_c   1.000
_cell.angle_alpha   90.00
_cell.angle_beta   90.00
_cell.angle_gamma   90.00
#
_symmetry.space_group_name_H-M   'P 1'
#
loop_
_entity.id
_entity.type
_entity.pdbx_description
1 polymer ?
#
loop_
_entity_poly.entity_id
_entity_poly.type
_entity_poly.pdbx_seq_one_letter_code
_entity_poly.pdbx_strand_id
1 'polypeptide(L)'
;GAFNDTTWRNMSTSSVWAQFYEGSNVFTIFEPNDSNCTSNSSTNLYNIPGLDHMCLYDSSSIRDYARLAYGTTYDKRGPLLRNNLVMFYNTTLDNGVEAYSELSYYKSDSSKQLYGGAPLGMGTSAKNGGNTQPILVPSTNYWLNQLQRPNGDLFVDKEGDELWFRRFRFSTPRSWDSTRETWRVVQGFRGEWNSWDWDSGIVVSRATSEMDNHGRQSMTLLNAALADSTPNAYNPFCAGVGCNEEAFTVSIFRNNTTELFSADLKMSNDSVFSMPAGDVGMLVGAEVRKETMDDARDPRINGTIVYSTPPQAANQSTFPYISDIVNSSPSPNTYGERVVTSLFSELQIPLATNLDSQLAVRAENSDDYGSNVVGKFALGWEPTSWGKLRASTSTSFRAPNLITVNEGLVVRNNSQEDALLTAALGEEYPSGYSIQRVAQGNDDLEAEEATNSSVGFVLTPGDNLIVTVDKWEIATENTIGLFGERNHILLDTLIRSRGGVNECVGNPNVIRGDFIEDNDPESDTYNANWNPNLCKAGNVVRVNDTYLNLDNRTLKGTDYAIEYSVDTDAGSFSAKFMRVQFDEFLQEASGPMAELVAASGAGGPLEGLI
;
A
#
# COMPACT_ATOMS: atom_id res chain seq x y z
N GLY A 1 -2.90 -27.88 -10.24
CA GLY A 1 -4.10 -28.21 -10.94
C GLY A 1 -4.01 -27.75 -12.38
N ALA A 2 -4.32 -28.61 -13.35
CA ALA A 2 -4.43 -28.21 -14.73
C ALA A 2 -5.64 -27.26 -14.84
N PHE A 3 -5.40 -26.00 -15.12
CA PHE A 3 -6.44 -25.05 -15.45
C PHE A 3 -6.86 -25.33 -16.90
N ASN A 4 -7.83 -26.19 -17.08
CA ASN A 4 -8.48 -26.46 -18.38
C ASN A 4 -9.67 -25.52 -18.61
N ASP A 5 -9.70 -24.38 -17.96
CA ASP A 5 -10.72 -23.38 -18.21
C ASP A 5 -10.40 -22.66 -19.53
N THR A 6 -11.20 -22.90 -20.54
CA THR A 6 -11.07 -22.25 -21.85
C THR A 6 -11.35 -20.74 -21.79
N THR A 7 -11.87 -20.24 -20.68
CA THR A 7 -12.09 -18.80 -20.45
C THR A 7 -10.88 -18.11 -19.82
N TRP A 8 -9.97 -18.87 -19.20
CA TRP A 8 -8.78 -18.31 -18.55
C TRP A 8 -7.65 -18.10 -19.56
N ARG A 9 -7.22 -16.87 -19.71
CA ARG A 9 -6.11 -16.48 -20.60
C ARG A 9 -4.91 -16.04 -19.79
N ASN A 10 -3.81 -16.78 -19.83
CA ASN A 10 -2.53 -16.35 -19.26
C ASN A 10 -1.81 -15.35 -20.19
N MET A 11 -2.55 -14.34 -20.64
CA MET A 11 -2.10 -13.35 -21.61
C MET A 11 -2.52 -11.95 -21.20
N SER A 12 -1.72 -10.96 -21.59
CA SER A 12 -2.06 -9.56 -21.40
C SER A 12 -3.35 -9.19 -22.16
N THR A 13 -4.14 -8.30 -21.60
CA THR A 13 -5.23 -7.64 -22.32
C THR A 13 -4.74 -6.62 -23.35
N SER A 14 -3.44 -6.23 -23.28
CA SER A 14 -2.79 -5.31 -24.20
C SER A 14 -1.90 -6.06 -25.18
N SER A 15 -1.74 -5.51 -26.38
CA SER A 15 -0.90 -6.04 -27.44
C SER A 15 0.52 -5.46 -27.35
N VAL A 16 1.55 -6.29 -27.60
CA VAL A 16 2.92 -5.82 -27.86
C VAL A 16 3.08 -5.26 -29.27
N TRP A 17 2.08 -5.50 -30.15
CA TRP A 17 2.06 -4.96 -31.51
C TRP A 17 1.35 -3.61 -31.62
N ALA A 18 0.90 -3.07 -30.50
CA ALA A 18 0.13 -1.84 -30.37
C ALA A 18 -1.31 -1.92 -30.96
N GLN A 19 -2.10 -0.97 -30.53
CA GLN A 19 -3.42 -0.65 -31.04
C GLN A 19 -3.57 0.87 -30.95
N PHE A 20 -4.25 1.49 -31.90
CA PHE A 20 -4.27 2.93 -32.04
C PHE A 20 -5.70 3.47 -32.16
N TYR A 21 -5.88 4.74 -31.80
CA TYR A 21 -7.04 5.56 -32.12
C TYR A 21 -6.66 6.64 -33.13
N GLU A 22 -7.57 6.89 -34.07
CA GLU A 22 -7.68 8.10 -34.87
C GLU A 22 -9.14 8.57 -34.80
N GLY A 23 -9.40 9.63 -34.07
CA GLY A 23 -10.77 10.04 -33.77
C GLY A 23 -11.57 8.94 -33.08
N SER A 24 -12.63 8.43 -33.73
CA SER A 24 -13.45 7.29 -33.27
C SER A 24 -12.98 5.94 -33.80
N ASN A 25 -12.09 5.91 -34.78
CA ASN A 25 -11.61 4.69 -35.40
C ASN A 25 -10.57 3.99 -34.54
N VAL A 26 -10.54 2.66 -34.58
CA VAL A 26 -9.58 1.84 -33.83
C VAL A 26 -8.79 0.97 -34.78
N PHE A 27 -7.49 1.18 -34.85
CA PHE A 27 -6.59 0.41 -35.71
C PHE A 27 -5.81 -0.64 -34.91
N THR A 28 -5.73 -1.86 -35.44
CA THR A 28 -4.99 -2.98 -34.86
C THR A 28 -4.07 -3.60 -35.90
N ILE A 29 -2.85 -3.98 -35.47
CA ILE A 29 -1.89 -4.68 -36.33
C ILE A 29 -2.21 -6.17 -36.32
N PHE A 30 -2.28 -6.77 -37.51
CA PHE A 30 -2.54 -8.18 -37.78
C PHE A 30 -1.43 -8.84 -38.55
N GLU A 31 -1.21 -10.15 -38.34
CA GLU A 31 -0.29 -10.96 -39.14
C GLU A 31 -0.87 -11.23 -40.55
N PRO A 32 -0.02 -11.60 -41.55
CA PRO A 32 -0.39 -11.69 -42.96
C PRO A 32 -1.52 -12.66 -43.26
N ASN A 33 -1.59 -13.74 -42.47
CA ASN A 33 -2.58 -14.81 -42.65
C ASN A 33 -3.91 -14.57 -41.91
N ASP A 34 -4.00 -13.44 -41.15
CA ASP A 34 -5.28 -13.10 -40.52
C ASP A 34 -6.32 -12.74 -41.55
N SER A 35 -7.56 -13.17 -41.32
CA SER A 35 -8.68 -12.90 -42.22
C SER A 35 -8.88 -11.40 -42.50
N ASN A 36 -8.49 -10.53 -41.56
CA ASN A 36 -8.55 -9.09 -41.75
C ASN A 36 -7.53 -8.57 -42.76
N CYS A 37 -6.31 -9.19 -42.84
CA CYS A 37 -5.29 -8.82 -43.81
C CYS A 37 -5.55 -9.44 -45.21
N THR A 38 -6.28 -10.57 -45.27
CA THR A 38 -6.55 -11.28 -46.53
C THR A 38 -7.87 -10.91 -47.17
N SER A 39 -8.76 -10.21 -46.49
CA SER A 39 -10.04 -9.78 -47.03
C SER A 39 -9.85 -8.67 -48.05
N ASN A 40 -10.41 -8.86 -49.27
CA ASN A 40 -10.35 -7.90 -50.37
C ASN A 40 -11.16 -6.60 -50.17
N SER A 41 -11.54 -6.25 -48.94
CA SER A 41 -12.20 -4.98 -48.66
C SER A 41 -11.15 -3.86 -48.53
N SER A 42 -10.91 -3.22 -49.64
CA SER A 42 -9.77 -2.36 -49.92
C SER A 42 -9.76 -0.98 -49.24
N THR A 43 -10.71 -0.66 -48.39
CA THR A 43 -10.81 0.72 -47.85
C THR A 43 -10.16 0.94 -46.49
N ASN A 44 -9.90 -0.13 -45.73
CA ASN A 44 -9.44 -0.03 -44.31
C ASN A 44 -8.15 -0.81 -44.03
N LEU A 45 -7.40 -1.18 -45.07
CA LEU A 45 -6.14 -1.92 -44.94
C LEU A 45 -4.96 -1.01 -45.23
N TYR A 46 -4.01 -0.91 -44.29
CA TYR A 46 -2.80 -0.08 -44.42
C TYR A 46 -1.56 -0.96 -44.46
N ASN A 47 -0.64 -0.69 -45.38
CA ASN A 47 0.64 -1.36 -45.44
C ASN A 47 1.60 -0.77 -44.43
N ILE A 48 2.23 -1.62 -43.57
CA ILE A 48 3.17 -1.20 -42.56
C ILE A 48 4.59 -1.15 -43.12
N PRO A 49 5.27 -0.02 -43.05
CA PRO A 49 6.63 0.11 -43.55
C PRO A 49 7.60 -0.85 -42.84
N GLY A 50 8.40 -1.58 -43.63
CA GLY A 50 9.37 -2.53 -43.11
C GLY A 50 8.80 -3.88 -42.60
N LEU A 51 7.47 -4.06 -42.68
CA LEU A 51 6.79 -5.31 -42.34
C LEU A 51 5.89 -5.73 -43.52
N ASP A 52 6.49 -6.11 -44.64
CA ASP A 52 5.85 -6.34 -45.93
C ASP A 52 4.69 -7.34 -45.95
N HIS A 53 4.40 -7.97 -44.82
CA HIS A 53 3.40 -9.00 -44.69
C HIS A 53 2.38 -8.74 -43.58
N MET A 54 2.51 -7.68 -42.83
CA MET A 54 1.57 -7.27 -41.78
C MET A 54 0.67 -6.15 -42.26
N CYS A 55 -0.52 -6.07 -41.70
CA CYS A 55 -1.45 -4.99 -41.99
C CYS A 55 -1.93 -4.26 -40.74
N LEU A 56 -2.18 -2.98 -40.91
CA LEU A 56 -2.97 -2.20 -39.98
C LEU A 56 -4.39 -2.11 -40.47
N TYR A 57 -5.36 -2.50 -39.65
CA TYR A 57 -6.76 -2.60 -40.07
C TYR A 57 -7.69 -1.98 -39.03
N ASP A 58 -8.78 -1.34 -39.47
CA ASP A 58 -9.79 -0.76 -38.60
C ASP A 58 -10.56 -1.85 -37.88
N SER A 59 -10.10 -2.20 -36.68
CA SER A 59 -10.71 -3.21 -35.82
C SER A 59 -10.28 -3.04 -34.38
N SER A 60 -11.22 -3.16 -33.47
CA SER A 60 -10.95 -3.20 -32.02
C SER A 60 -10.48 -4.56 -31.49
N SER A 61 -10.44 -5.60 -32.34
CA SER A 61 -10.03 -6.94 -31.95
C SER A 61 -8.51 -7.07 -31.80
N ILE A 62 -8.04 -7.58 -30.67
CA ILE A 62 -6.65 -7.98 -30.46
C ILE A 62 -6.58 -9.50 -30.46
N ARG A 63 -5.82 -10.08 -31.41
CA ARG A 63 -5.60 -11.53 -31.48
C ARG A 63 -4.63 -12.01 -30.42
N ASP A 64 -4.77 -13.29 -30.04
CA ASP A 64 -3.94 -13.87 -28.98
C ASP A 64 -2.44 -13.92 -29.35
N TYR A 65 -2.11 -14.08 -30.66
CA TYR A 65 -0.69 -14.03 -31.12
C TYR A 65 -0.04 -12.66 -30.93
N ALA A 66 -0.82 -11.58 -30.91
CA ALA A 66 -0.33 -10.21 -30.67
C ALA A 66 -0.26 -9.84 -29.18
N ARG A 67 -0.68 -10.74 -28.30
CA ARG A 67 -0.69 -10.52 -26.85
C ARG A 67 0.57 -11.08 -26.19
N LEU A 68 1.02 -10.44 -25.14
CA LEU A 68 2.11 -10.97 -24.33
C LEU A 68 1.62 -12.15 -23.48
N ALA A 69 2.27 -13.32 -23.63
CA ALA A 69 2.08 -14.44 -22.74
C ALA A 69 2.87 -14.25 -21.43
N TYR A 70 2.18 -14.14 -20.32
CA TYR A 70 2.82 -13.89 -19.02
C TYR A 70 3.77 -15.00 -18.58
N GLY A 71 3.52 -16.24 -18.99
CA GLY A 71 4.32 -17.39 -18.58
C GLY A 71 5.75 -17.44 -19.12
N THR A 72 6.08 -16.64 -20.13
CA THR A 72 7.40 -16.66 -20.80
C THR A 72 8.33 -15.53 -20.36
N THR A 73 7.82 -14.50 -19.68
CA THR A 73 8.57 -13.27 -19.37
C THR A 73 8.46 -12.84 -17.91
N TYR A 74 7.95 -13.72 -17.04
CA TYR A 74 7.65 -13.38 -15.67
C TYR A 74 8.19 -14.42 -14.70
N ASP A 75 9.02 -13.96 -13.76
CA ASP A 75 9.47 -14.78 -12.65
C ASP A 75 8.41 -14.84 -11.55
N LYS A 76 7.91 -16.02 -11.23
CA LYS A 76 7.05 -16.21 -10.06
C LYS A 76 7.84 -16.02 -8.77
N ARG A 77 9.10 -16.51 -8.75
CA ARG A 77 10.07 -16.30 -7.67
C ARG A 77 11.42 -16.06 -8.31
N GLY A 78 11.98 -14.88 -8.07
CA GLY A 78 13.35 -14.56 -8.44
C GLY A 78 14.37 -15.20 -7.50
N PRO A 79 15.66 -15.18 -7.87
CA PRO A 79 16.74 -15.59 -6.99
C PRO A 79 16.77 -14.73 -5.73
N LEU A 80 17.16 -15.37 -4.63
CA LEU A 80 17.27 -14.72 -3.32
C LEU A 80 18.52 -15.26 -2.62
N LEU A 81 19.48 -14.38 -2.35
CA LEU A 81 20.68 -14.66 -1.57
C LEU A 81 20.54 -13.96 -0.21
N ARG A 82 20.84 -14.68 0.86
CA ARG A 82 20.82 -14.14 2.22
C ARG A 82 22.12 -14.48 2.94
N ASN A 83 22.66 -13.49 3.63
CA ASN A 83 23.81 -13.64 4.51
C ASN A 83 23.42 -13.10 5.88
N ASN A 84 23.76 -13.83 6.93
CA ASN A 84 23.49 -13.44 8.30
C ASN A 84 24.72 -13.73 9.16
N LEU A 85 25.14 -12.72 9.92
CA LEU A 85 26.22 -12.83 10.91
C LEU A 85 25.69 -12.33 12.25
N VAL A 86 25.84 -13.13 13.29
CA VAL A 86 25.50 -12.74 14.65
C VAL A 86 26.68 -13.07 15.55
N MET A 87 27.08 -12.12 16.39
CA MET A 87 28.16 -12.28 17.35
C MET A 87 27.68 -11.82 18.72
N PHE A 88 28.01 -12.58 19.74
CA PHE A 88 27.78 -12.25 21.15
C PHE A 88 29.11 -12.28 21.86
N TYR A 89 29.34 -11.29 22.73
CA TYR A 89 30.49 -11.23 23.59
C TYR A 89 30.05 -10.83 24.99
N ASN A 90 30.45 -11.63 26.00
CA ASN A 90 30.20 -11.36 27.41
C ASN A 90 31.52 -11.48 28.17
N THR A 91 31.77 -10.57 29.10
CA THR A 91 32.92 -10.63 29.98
C THR A 91 32.57 -9.99 31.31
N THR A 92 33.15 -10.53 32.40
CA THR A 92 33.07 -9.91 33.73
C THR A 92 34.33 -9.11 33.98
N LEU A 93 34.19 -7.85 34.33
CA LEU A 93 35.27 -6.94 34.67
C LEU A 93 35.77 -7.22 36.09
N ASP A 94 36.97 -6.73 36.43
CA ASP A 94 37.59 -6.95 37.74
C ASP A 94 36.75 -6.41 38.93
N ASN A 95 35.86 -5.45 38.67
CA ASN A 95 34.94 -4.89 39.66
C ASN A 95 33.61 -5.64 39.77
N GLY A 96 33.46 -6.78 39.09
CA GLY A 96 32.24 -7.59 39.11
C GLY A 96 31.16 -7.16 38.10
N VAL A 97 31.37 -6.06 37.39
CA VAL A 97 30.41 -5.62 36.33
C VAL A 97 30.55 -6.52 35.12
N GLU A 98 29.44 -7.01 34.63
CA GLU A 98 29.39 -7.74 33.38
C GLU A 98 29.18 -6.77 32.21
N ALA A 99 30.09 -6.83 31.22
CA ALA A 99 29.94 -6.15 29.95
C ALA A 99 29.48 -7.15 28.89
N TYR A 100 28.43 -6.82 28.14
CA TYR A 100 27.92 -7.63 27.06
C TYR A 100 27.80 -6.83 25.78
N SER A 101 28.05 -7.50 24.65
CA SER A 101 27.96 -6.89 23.32
C SER A 101 27.25 -7.85 22.37
N GLU A 102 26.41 -7.29 21.52
CA GLU A 102 25.79 -8.00 20.41
C GLU A 102 26.06 -7.27 19.11
N LEU A 103 26.48 -8.00 18.09
CA LEU A 103 26.59 -7.51 16.73
C LEU A 103 25.75 -8.40 15.83
N SER A 104 24.85 -7.82 15.08
CA SER A 104 24.15 -8.52 14.00
C SER A 104 24.30 -7.78 12.70
N TYR A 105 24.51 -8.53 11.64
CA TYR A 105 24.53 -8.07 10.26
C TYR A 105 23.69 -9.00 9.39
N TYR A 106 22.80 -8.45 8.60
CA TYR A 106 21.97 -9.16 7.65
C TYR A 106 22.04 -8.48 6.30
N LYS A 107 22.23 -9.25 5.24
CA LYS A 107 22.13 -8.80 3.85
C LYS A 107 21.28 -9.76 3.05
N SER A 108 20.40 -9.20 2.21
CA SER A 108 19.56 -9.96 1.29
C SER A 108 19.59 -9.30 -0.08
N ASP A 109 20.04 -10.04 -1.09
CA ASP A 109 20.00 -9.66 -2.49
C ASP A 109 18.93 -10.48 -3.20
N SER A 110 18.04 -9.83 -3.93
CA SER A 110 16.98 -10.46 -4.71
C SER A 110 16.78 -9.75 -6.03
N SER A 111 16.45 -10.51 -7.07
CA SER A 111 16.07 -9.95 -8.36
C SER A 111 14.80 -10.61 -8.87
N LYS A 112 14.08 -9.90 -9.73
CA LYS A 112 12.85 -10.42 -10.34
C LYS A 112 12.65 -9.79 -11.71
N GLN A 113 12.41 -10.62 -12.71
CA GLN A 113 12.02 -10.17 -14.03
C GLN A 113 10.50 -10.09 -14.15
N LEU A 114 10.02 -9.05 -14.81
CA LEU A 114 8.62 -8.77 -15.11
C LEU A 114 8.47 -8.49 -16.60
N TYR A 115 7.24 -8.59 -17.06
CA TYR A 115 6.89 -8.17 -18.42
C TYR A 115 7.01 -6.66 -18.60
N GLY A 116 7.12 -6.21 -19.86
CA GLY A 116 7.24 -4.79 -20.25
C GLY A 116 6.09 -3.92 -19.73
N GLY A 117 6.34 -2.64 -19.58
CA GLY A 117 5.36 -1.65 -19.14
C GLY A 117 4.15 -1.60 -20.08
N ALA A 118 2.97 -1.35 -19.53
CA ALA A 118 1.78 -1.06 -20.33
C ALA A 118 1.38 0.39 -20.02
N PRO A 119 1.55 1.35 -20.95
CA PRO A 119 0.93 2.64 -20.78
C PRO A 119 -0.59 2.45 -20.78
N LEU A 120 -1.25 3.12 -19.86
CA LEU A 120 -2.70 3.21 -19.89
C LEU A 120 -3.05 4.19 -21.01
N GLY A 121 -3.29 3.66 -22.20
CA GLY A 121 -3.68 4.48 -23.36
C GLY A 121 -5.03 5.16 -23.16
N MET A 122 -5.37 6.10 -24.06
CA MET A 122 -6.71 6.68 -24.12
C MET A 122 -7.76 5.57 -24.26
N GLY A 123 -8.41 5.23 -23.17
CA GLY A 123 -9.63 4.45 -23.19
C GLY A 123 -10.84 5.37 -23.33
N THR A 124 -12.02 4.80 -23.39
CA THR A 124 -13.30 5.52 -23.23
C THR A 124 -13.34 6.41 -22.00
N SER A 125 -12.46 6.16 -21.01
CA SER A 125 -12.25 7.00 -19.85
C SER A 125 -11.69 8.41 -20.15
N ALA A 126 -11.07 8.66 -21.28
CA ALA A 126 -10.64 10.01 -21.65
C ALA A 126 -11.83 10.95 -21.83
N LYS A 127 -12.97 10.45 -22.29
CA LYS A 127 -14.23 11.19 -22.36
C LYS A 127 -14.76 11.55 -20.96
N ASN A 128 -14.40 10.80 -19.93
CA ASN A 128 -14.88 10.92 -18.56
C ASN A 128 -13.84 11.51 -17.59
N GLY A 129 -12.85 12.27 -18.08
CA GLY A 129 -11.84 12.89 -17.23
C GLY A 129 -10.80 11.91 -16.67
N GLY A 130 -10.70 10.72 -17.23
CA GLY A 130 -9.72 9.71 -16.82
C GLY A 130 -8.29 10.18 -17.01
N ASN A 131 -7.53 10.08 -15.96
CA ASN A 131 -6.14 10.53 -15.86
C ASN A 131 -5.19 9.49 -16.44
N THR A 132 -5.35 9.17 -17.71
CA THR A 132 -4.40 8.33 -18.44
C THR A 132 -3.31 9.22 -19.04
N GLN A 133 -2.10 8.69 -19.17
CA GLN A 133 -1.03 9.35 -19.90
C GLN A 133 -1.17 8.98 -21.38
N PRO A 134 -1.91 9.74 -22.19
CA PRO A 134 -2.09 9.42 -23.60
C PRO A 134 -0.75 9.59 -24.32
N ILE A 135 -0.39 8.61 -25.14
CA ILE A 135 0.81 8.66 -25.95
C ILE A 135 0.39 8.91 -27.38
N LEU A 136 0.83 10.04 -27.91
CA LEU A 136 0.60 10.48 -29.28
C LEU A 136 1.76 10.05 -30.17
N VAL A 137 1.46 9.52 -31.35
CA VAL A 137 2.41 9.40 -32.45
C VAL A 137 2.26 10.65 -33.33
N PRO A 138 3.19 11.60 -33.25
CA PRO A 138 3.04 12.87 -33.97
C PRO A 138 3.25 12.68 -35.47
N SER A 139 2.68 13.57 -36.27
CA SER A 139 2.84 13.57 -37.72
C SER A 139 4.28 13.73 -38.20
N THR A 140 5.20 14.14 -37.33
CA THR A 140 6.65 14.18 -37.61
C THR A 140 7.32 12.81 -37.54
N ASN A 141 6.69 11.78 -36.96
CA ASN A 141 7.29 10.46 -36.80
C ASN A 141 7.70 9.85 -38.13
N TYR A 142 8.96 9.41 -38.25
CA TYR A 142 9.50 8.83 -39.47
C TYR A 142 8.66 7.66 -40.00
N TRP A 143 8.26 6.74 -39.14
CA TRP A 143 7.53 5.52 -39.50
C TRP A 143 6.07 5.79 -39.83
N LEU A 144 5.41 6.71 -39.14
CA LEU A 144 4.04 7.13 -39.43
C LEU A 144 3.96 7.81 -40.81
N ASN A 145 4.98 8.59 -41.19
CA ASN A 145 5.06 9.23 -42.49
C ASN A 145 5.33 8.27 -43.68
N GLN A 146 5.59 6.99 -43.40
CA GLN A 146 5.73 5.96 -44.41
C GLN A 146 4.53 5.02 -44.50
N LEU A 147 3.56 5.17 -43.56
CA LEU A 147 2.34 4.36 -43.55
C LEU A 147 1.47 4.75 -44.74
N GLN A 148 1.15 3.78 -45.58
CA GLN A 148 0.38 3.99 -46.83
C GLN A 148 -0.99 3.34 -46.76
N ARG A 149 -1.99 4.05 -47.26
CA ARG A 149 -3.32 3.54 -47.55
C ARG A 149 -3.28 2.58 -48.75
N PRO A 150 -4.30 1.74 -48.94
CA PRO A 150 -4.37 0.81 -50.07
C PRO A 150 -4.29 1.47 -51.45
N ASN A 151 -4.71 2.72 -51.56
CA ASN A 151 -4.63 3.52 -52.80
C ASN A 151 -3.25 4.17 -53.05
N GLY A 152 -2.29 3.95 -52.15
CA GLY A 152 -0.94 4.49 -52.23
C GLY A 152 -0.77 5.86 -51.58
N ASP A 153 -1.84 6.51 -51.13
CA ASP A 153 -1.73 7.79 -50.39
C ASP A 153 -1.13 7.56 -49.01
N LEU A 154 -0.41 8.56 -48.47
CA LEU A 154 0.10 8.49 -47.12
C LEU A 154 -1.02 8.56 -46.11
N PHE A 155 -0.85 7.91 -44.96
CA PHE A 155 -1.80 7.97 -43.84
C PHE A 155 -1.95 9.41 -43.34
N VAL A 156 -0.82 10.11 -43.20
CA VAL A 156 -0.75 11.51 -42.80
C VAL A 156 -0.75 12.37 -44.05
N ASP A 157 -1.93 12.68 -44.60
CA ASP A 157 -2.10 13.54 -45.76
C ASP A 157 -2.64 14.93 -45.41
N LYS A 158 -2.98 15.16 -44.13
CA LYS A 158 -3.51 16.42 -43.63
C LYS A 158 -2.80 16.88 -42.36
N GLU A 159 -2.61 18.18 -42.23
CA GLU A 159 -2.13 18.79 -41.00
C GLU A 159 -3.15 18.51 -39.88
N GLY A 160 -2.74 17.76 -38.86
CA GLY A 160 -3.58 17.38 -37.71
C GLY A 160 -4.00 15.89 -37.65
N ASP A 161 -3.59 15.07 -38.63
CA ASP A 161 -3.78 13.63 -38.54
C ASP A 161 -2.86 13.07 -37.44
N GLU A 162 -3.44 12.64 -36.34
CA GLU A 162 -2.76 12.17 -35.15
C GLU A 162 -3.19 10.75 -34.80
N LEU A 163 -2.24 9.90 -34.42
CA LEU A 163 -2.48 8.53 -34.03
C LEU A 163 -2.15 8.37 -32.53
N TRP A 164 -3.11 7.89 -31.75
CA TRP A 164 -2.97 7.70 -30.31
C TRP A 164 -2.87 6.22 -29.97
N PHE A 165 -1.92 5.86 -29.06
CA PHE A 165 -1.87 4.51 -28.54
C PHE A 165 -3.13 4.21 -27.70
N ARG A 166 -3.70 3.02 -27.90
CA ARG A 166 -4.86 2.54 -27.15
C ARG A 166 -4.49 1.45 -26.14
N ARG A 167 -4.35 0.23 -26.60
CA ARG A 167 -3.97 -0.94 -25.80
C ARG A 167 -2.61 -1.41 -26.24
N PHE A 168 -1.63 -1.09 -25.44
CA PHE A 168 -0.24 -1.28 -25.77
C PHE A 168 0.57 -1.81 -24.61
N ARG A 169 1.63 -2.54 -24.92
CA ARG A 169 2.64 -2.99 -23.97
C ARG A 169 4.00 -2.94 -24.64
N PHE A 170 4.97 -2.30 -24.00
CA PHE A 170 6.34 -2.30 -24.46
C PHE A 170 6.91 -3.72 -24.48
N SER A 171 7.79 -4.00 -25.42
CA SER A 171 8.45 -5.29 -25.58
C SER A 171 9.60 -5.47 -24.58
N THR A 172 10.24 -4.37 -24.17
CA THR A 172 11.34 -4.38 -23.20
C THR A 172 10.87 -4.88 -21.83
N PRO A 173 11.42 -6.00 -21.33
CA PRO A 173 11.08 -6.50 -20.00
C PRO A 173 11.54 -5.51 -18.91
N ARG A 174 10.80 -5.47 -17.82
CA ARG A 174 11.21 -4.77 -16.60
C ARG A 174 11.89 -5.76 -15.66
N SER A 175 12.82 -5.30 -14.86
CA SER A 175 13.35 -6.07 -13.74
C SER A 175 13.51 -5.21 -12.49
N TRP A 176 13.56 -5.85 -11.35
CA TRP A 176 13.91 -5.22 -10.08
C TRP A 176 15.10 -5.96 -9.50
N ASP A 177 16.07 -5.20 -9.06
CA ASP A 177 17.12 -5.65 -8.19
C ASP A 177 16.91 -4.99 -6.83
N SER A 178 16.91 -5.77 -5.76
CA SER A 178 16.68 -5.25 -4.42
C SER A 178 17.75 -5.78 -3.48
N THR A 179 18.48 -4.87 -2.86
CA THR A 179 19.44 -5.14 -1.79
C THR A 179 18.86 -4.58 -0.49
N ARG A 180 18.81 -5.43 0.54
CA ARG A 180 18.44 -5.03 1.89
C ARG A 180 19.57 -5.36 2.82
N GLU A 181 19.98 -4.37 3.61
CA GLU A 181 21.01 -4.54 4.62
C GLU A 181 20.50 -4.04 5.97
N THR A 182 20.85 -4.76 7.02
CA THR A 182 20.59 -4.34 8.39
C THR A 182 21.79 -4.68 9.24
N TRP A 183 22.25 -3.70 10.00
CA TRP A 183 23.20 -3.95 11.06
C TRP A 183 22.68 -3.39 12.38
N ARG A 184 23.03 -4.06 13.47
CA ARG A 184 22.68 -3.66 14.83
C ARG A 184 23.83 -3.95 15.75
N VAL A 185 24.16 -2.98 16.56
CA VAL A 185 25.16 -3.09 17.64
C VAL A 185 24.47 -2.79 18.95
N VAL A 186 24.65 -3.64 19.91
CA VAL A 186 24.26 -3.43 21.31
C VAL A 186 25.52 -3.48 22.15
N GLN A 187 25.70 -2.50 23.03
CA GLN A 187 26.71 -2.53 24.10
C GLN A 187 26.00 -2.28 25.41
N GLY A 188 26.09 -3.21 26.33
CA GLY A 188 25.48 -3.07 27.62
C GLY A 188 26.44 -3.44 28.78
N PHE A 189 26.04 -3.00 29.95
CA PHE A 189 26.69 -3.30 31.20
C PHE A 189 25.63 -3.64 32.22
N ARG A 190 25.87 -4.60 33.08
CA ARG A 190 25.01 -4.97 34.18
C ARG A 190 25.82 -5.34 35.43
N GLY A 191 25.22 -5.18 36.57
CA GLY A 191 25.89 -5.48 37.85
C GLY A 191 25.01 -5.17 39.04
N GLU A 192 25.56 -5.23 40.22
CA GLU A 192 24.88 -4.95 41.48
C GLU A 192 25.43 -3.66 42.11
N TRP A 193 24.54 -2.89 42.75
CA TRP A 193 24.88 -1.72 43.55
C TRP A 193 23.95 -1.63 44.76
N ASN A 194 24.47 -1.82 45.96
CA ASN A 194 23.71 -1.73 47.20
C ASN A 194 22.37 -2.49 47.19
N SER A 195 22.38 -3.76 46.86
CA SER A 195 21.19 -4.63 46.70
C SER A 195 20.25 -4.29 45.52
N TRP A 196 20.66 -3.43 44.64
CA TRP A 196 19.98 -3.19 43.40
C TRP A 196 20.77 -3.84 42.26
N ASP A 197 20.09 -4.69 41.49
CA ASP A 197 20.58 -5.10 40.19
C ASP A 197 20.34 -3.96 39.19
N TRP A 198 21.32 -3.70 38.35
CA TRP A 198 21.20 -2.69 37.31
C TRP A 198 21.65 -3.22 35.98
N ASP A 199 20.97 -2.77 34.92
CA ASP A 199 21.29 -3.07 33.52
C ASP A 199 21.14 -1.79 32.71
N SER A 200 22.16 -1.46 31.90
CA SER A 200 22.16 -0.29 31.02
C SER A 200 22.73 -0.67 29.68
N GLY A 201 22.06 -0.24 28.61
CA GLY A 201 22.46 -0.54 27.26
C GLY A 201 22.33 0.62 26.29
N ILE A 202 23.16 0.57 25.27
CA ILE A 202 23.07 1.43 24.08
C ILE A 202 22.85 0.52 22.88
N VAL A 203 21.86 0.89 22.05
CA VAL A 203 21.56 0.22 20.79
C VAL A 203 21.73 1.21 19.66
N VAL A 204 22.48 0.83 18.64
CA VAL A 204 22.55 1.54 17.36
C VAL A 204 22.23 0.56 16.25
N SER A 205 21.28 0.91 15.40
CA SER A 205 20.97 0.09 14.24
C SER A 205 20.63 0.94 13.02
N ARG A 206 20.89 0.38 11.86
CA ARG A 206 20.50 0.95 10.57
C ARG A 206 20.01 -0.17 9.65
N ALA A 207 18.89 0.09 8.99
CA ALA A 207 18.39 -0.77 7.92
C ALA A 207 18.25 0.05 6.64
N THR A 208 18.75 -0.51 5.53
CA THR A 208 18.62 0.07 4.19
C THR A 208 17.88 -0.90 3.28
N SER A 209 17.11 -0.35 2.35
CA SER A 209 16.49 -1.09 1.25
C SER A 209 16.68 -0.29 -0.01
N GLU A 210 17.58 -0.77 -0.87
CA GLU A 210 17.86 -0.20 -2.18
C GLU A 210 17.14 -1.02 -3.23
N MET A 211 16.43 -0.37 -4.12
CA MET A 211 15.67 -1.01 -5.20
C MET A 211 15.93 -0.29 -6.51
N ASP A 212 16.54 -1.00 -7.44
CA ASP A 212 16.70 -0.56 -8.83
C ASP A 212 15.63 -1.22 -9.71
N ASN A 213 14.90 -0.39 -10.45
CA ASN A 213 13.90 -0.82 -11.41
C ASN A 213 14.38 -0.51 -12.82
N HIS A 214 14.68 -1.55 -13.57
CA HIS A 214 15.16 -1.47 -14.94
C HIS A 214 14.03 -1.66 -15.95
N GLY A 215 14.28 -1.28 -17.21
CA GLY A 215 13.29 -1.44 -18.28
C GLY A 215 12.06 -0.54 -18.11
N ARG A 216 12.24 0.62 -17.45
CA ARG A 216 11.18 1.64 -17.33
C ARG A 216 11.28 2.62 -18.49
N GLN A 217 10.15 3.22 -18.86
CA GLN A 217 10.08 4.14 -19.99
C GLN A 217 9.89 5.57 -19.47
N SER A 218 10.77 6.49 -19.91
CA SER A 218 10.65 7.92 -19.68
C SER A 218 9.68 8.53 -20.69
N MET A 219 8.68 9.26 -20.23
CA MET A 219 7.73 9.96 -21.11
C MET A 219 8.38 11.05 -21.92
N THR A 220 9.31 11.81 -21.34
CA THR A 220 10.06 12.85 -22.04
C THR A 220 10.88 12.28 -23.18
N LEU A 221 11.64 11.21 -22.92
CA LEU A 221 12.45 10.55 -23.94
C LEU A 221 11.60 9.82 -24.98
N LEU A 222 10.48 9.21 -24.57
CA LEU A 222 9.53 8.56 -25.48
C LEU A 222 8.93 9.57 -26.46
N ASN A 223 8.52 10.75 -25.97
CA ASN A 223 8.00 11.79 -26.86
C ASN A 223 9.07 12.29 -27.83
N ALA A 224 10.31 12.46 -27.37
CA ALA A 224 11.41 12.82 -28.24
C ALA A 224 11.67 11.76 -29.32
N ALA A 225 11.68 10.47 -28.93
CA ALA A 225 11.87 9.36 -29.86
C ALA A 225 10.70 9.19 -30.85
N LEU A 226 9.47 9.50 -30.43
CA LEU A 226 8.30 9.52 -31.31
C LEU A 226 8.33 10.70 -32.30
N ALA A 227 8.83 11.86 -31.88
CA ALA A 227 8.90 13.06 -32.71
C ALA A 227 10.07 13.07 -33.70
N ASP A 228 10.99 12.11 -33.60
CA ASP A 228 12.16 11.98 -34.50
C ASP A 228 11.70 11.69 -35.94
N SER A 229 12.21 12.45 -36.90
CA SER A 229 11.92 12.33 -38.35
C SER A 229 12.93 11.45 -39.08
N THR A 230 13.83 10.77 -38.37
CA THR A 230 14.87 9.86 -38.94
C THR A 230 14.50 8.39 -38.68
N PRO A 231 15.17 7.43 -39.35
CA PRO A 231 14.98 6.00 -39.11
C PRO A 231 15.26 5.55 -37.66
N ASN A 232 15.89 6.40 -36.82
CA ASN A 232 16.13 6.14 -35.40
C ASN A 232 14.89 6.41 -34.54
N ALA A 233 13.85 6.99 -35.11
CA ALA A 233 12.58 7.19 -34.42
C ALA A 233 12.07 5.89 -33.77
N TYR A 234 11.37 6.00 -32.66
CA TYR A 234 10.60 4.88 -32.17
C TYR A 234 9.58 4.44 -33.21
N ASN A 235 9.63 3.16 -33.57
CA ASN A 235 8.71 2.59 -34.54
C ASN A 235 7.46 2.05 -33.82
N PRO A 236 6.30 2.73 -33.87
CA PRO A 236 5.08 2.26 -33.20
C PRO A 236 4.47 1.03 -33.88
N PHE A 237 4.90 0.69 -35.10
CA PHE A 237 4.39 -0.41 -35.92
C PHE A 237 5.32 -1.64 -35.95
N CYS A 238 6.33 -1.68 -35.10
CA CYS A 238 7.41 -2.69 -35.10
C CYS A 238 6.97 -4.11 -34.74
N ALA A 239 5.73 -4.33 -34.32
CA ALA A 239 5.23 -5.60 -33.81
C ALA A 239 6.14 -6.26 -32.73
N GLY A 240 6.77 -5.44 -31.90
CA GLY A 240 7.65 -5.87 -30.81
C GLY A 240 9.08 -6.24 -31.22
N VAL A 241 9.50 -5.97 -32.45
CA VAL A 241 10.83 -6.30 -32.96
C VAL A 241 11.46 -5.07 -33.65
N GLY A 242 12.68 -4.67 -33.21
CA GLY A 242 13.38 -3.54 -33.81
C GLY A 242 12.69 -2.19 -33.60
N CYS A 243 12.08 -2.01 -32.43
CA CYS A 243 11.26 -0.84 -32.15
C CYS A 243 12.04 0.42 -31.78
N ASN A 244 13.35 0.32 -31.50
CA ASN A 244 14.20 1.38 -30.92
C ASN A 244 13.76 1.82 -29.51
N GLU A 245 13.25 0.88 -28.70
CA GLU A 245 12.78 1.17 -27.31
C GLU A 245 13.92 1.59 -26.37
N GLU A 246 15.17 1.26 -26.68
CA GLU A 246 16.36 1.66 -25.92
C GLU A 246 16.54 3.18 -25.83
N ALA A 247 16.04 3.94 -26.80
CA ALA A 247 16.14 5.39 -26.84
C ALA A 247 15.44 6.09 -25.64
N PHE A 248 14.42 5.44 -25.04
CA PHE A 248 13.66 5.98 -23.93
C PHE A 248 13.54 5.04 -22.72
N THR A 249 14.23 3.90 -22.78
CA THR A 249 14.28 2.96 -21.65
C THR A 249 15.31 3.43 -20.64
N VAL A 250 14.90 3.50 -19.38
CA VAL A 250 15.69 4.00 -18.25
C VAL A 250 15.63 3.05 -17.06
N SER A 251 16.54 3.23 -16.12
CA SER A 251 16.47 2.65 -14.78
C SER A 251 16.11 3.75 -13.78
N ILE A 252 15.34 3.41 -12.77
CA ILE A 252 14.95 4.28 -11.68
C ILE A 252 15.19 3.59 -10.34
N PHE A 253 15.43 4.35 -9.29
CA PHE A 253 15.69 3.82 -7.96
C PHE A 253 14.66 4.25 -6.91
N ARG A 254 14.62 3.50 -5.81
CA ARG A 254 14.04 3.88 -4.54
C ARG A 254 14.91 3.37 -3.41
N ASN A 255 15.38 4.27 -2.56
CA ASN A 255 16.26 3.95 -1.43
C ASN A 255 15.58 4.36 -0.13
N ASN A 256 15.38 3.38 0.74
CA ASN A 256 14.85 3.60 2.08
C ASN A 256 15.94 3.37 3.11
N THR A 257 16.05 4.27 4.06
CA THR A 257 16.93 4.13 5.23
C THR A 257 16.13 4.36 6.50
N THR A 258 16.31 3.49 7.48
CA THR A 258 15.80 3.70 8.84
C THR A 258 16.95 3.55 9.83
N GLU A 259 17.00 4.43 10.82
CA GLU A 259 18.03 4.40 11.86
C GLU A 259 17.38 4.44 13.24
N LEU A 260 17.97 3.74 14.17
CA LEU A 260 17.58 3.70 15.57
C LEU A 260 18.80 3.92 16.44
N PHE A 261 18.70 4.89 17.34
CA PHE A 261 19.54 5.00 18.51
C PHE A 261 18.67 4.86 19.76
N SER A 262 19.06 4.01 20.71
CA SER A 262 18.40 3.91 22.02
C SER A 262 19.44 3.77 23.11
N ALA A 263 19.16 4.39 24.25
CA ALA A 263 19.92 4.20 25.48
C ALA A 263 18.95 4.02 26.64
N ASP A 264 19.19 3.03 27.50
CA ASP A 264 18.34 2.73 28.64
C ASP A 264 19.14 2.39 29.89
N LEU A 265 18.50 2.61 31.02
CA LEU A 265 18.93 2.17 32.34
C LEU A 265 17.74 1.58 33.08
N LYS A 266 17.93 0.39 33.64
CA LYS A 266 16.96 -0.31 34.50
C LYS A 266 17.64 -0.65 35.83
N MET A 267 16.89 -0.55 36.90
CA MET A 267 17.33 -0.95 38.22
C MET A 267 16.22 -1.75 38.90
N SER A 268 16.55 -2.89 39.49
CA SER A 268 15.61 -3.74 40.21
C SER A 268 16.13 -4.13 41.58
N ASN A 269 15.19 -4.27 42.50
CA ASN A 269 15.47 -4.77 43.82
C ASN A 269 14.30 -5.67 44.27
N ASP A 270 14.60 -6.89 44.67
CA ASP A 270 13.61 -7.90 45.04
C ASP A 270 12.97 -7.61 46.43
N SER A 271 13.57 -6.75 47.25
CA SER A 271 13.10 -6.44 48.60
C SER A 271 13.32 -4.97 48.95
N VAL A 272 12.49 -4.07 48.39
CA VAL A 272 12.50 -2.64 48.74
C VAL A 272 11.87 -2.40 50.11
N PHE A 273 10.89 -3.22 50.50
CA PHE A 273 10.33 -3.32 51.84
C PHE A 273 9.63 -4.66 52.06
N SER A 274 9.52 -5.12 53.29
CA SER A 274 8.92 -6.38 53.66
C SER A 274 7.48 -6.20 54.13
N MET A 275 6.58 -7.06 53.63
CA MET A 275 5.19 -7.21 54.08
C MET A 275 5.01 -8.54 54.85
N PRO A 276 3.93 -8.73 55.58
CA PRO A 276 3.68 -10.01 56.29
C PRO A 276 3.65 -11.23 55.37
N ALA A 277 3.37 -11.03 54.08
CA ALA A 277 3.24 -12.10 53.11
C ALA A 277 4.56 -12.33 52.30
N GLY A 278 5.53 -11.48 52.40
CA GLY A 278 6.79 -11.54 51.70
C GLY A 278 7.36 -10.16 51.35
N ASP A 279 8.44 -10.14 50.61
CA ASP A 279 9.11 -8.91 50.22
C ASP A 279 8.49 -8.33 48.93
N VAL A 280 8.46 -7.00 48.87
CA VAL A 280 8.00 -6.27 47.68
C VAL A 280 9.21 -6.00 46.79
N GLY A 281 9.12 -6.54 45.54
CA GLY A 281 10.08 -6.26 44.49
C GLY A 281 9.70 -5.00 43.72
N MET A 282 10.72 -4.24 43.29
CA MET A 282 10.57 -3.02 42.49
C MET A 282 11.56 -2.97 41.34
N LEU A 283 11.05 -2.53 40.17
CA LEU A 283 11.88 -2.14 39.03
C LEU A 283 11.56 -0.69 38.64
N VAL A 284 12.60 0.08 38.36
CA VAL A 284 12.50 1.43 37.79
C VAL A 284 13.42 1.54 36.57
N GLY A 285 13.05 2.35 35.60
CA GLY A 285 13.90 2.55 34.43
C GLY A 285 13.57 3.82 33.65
N ALA A 286 14.54 4.19 32.84
CA ALA A 286 14.46 5.31 31.92
C ALA A 286 15.02 4.90 30.55
N GLU A 287 14.45 5.43 29.48
CA GLU A 287 14.89 5.19 28.11
C GLU A 287 14.83 6.50 27.33
N VAL A 288 15.79 6.70 26.42
CA VAL A 288 15.73 7.69 25.34
C VAL A 288 15.94 6.98 24.03
N ARG A 289 15.11 7.28 23.03
CA ARG A 289 15.15 6.66 21.71
C ARG A 289 15.00 7.72 20.63
N LYS A 290 15.86 7.66 19.63
CA LYS A 290 15.75 8.44 18.39
C LYS A 290 15.52 7.49 17.22
N GLU A 291 14.48 7.75 16.44
CA GLU A 291 14.12 7.03 15.21
C GLU A 291 14.17 7.99 14.03
N THR A 292 14.73 7.54 12.91
CA THR A 292 14.72 8.30 11.65
C THR A 292 14.29 7.41 10.52
N MET A 293 13.67 8.03 9.51
CA MET A 293 13.25 7.38 8.25
C MET A 293 13.53 8.34 7.10
N ASP A 294 14.16 7.81 6.04
CA ASP A 294 14.39 8.51 4.77
C ASP A 294 13.94 7.60 3.62
N ASP A 295 13.00 8.05 2.80
CA ASP A 295 12.52 7.40 1.57
C ASP A 295 12.86 8.28 0.36
N ALA A 296 14.01 8.05 -0.24
CA ALA A 296 14.51 8.75 -1.41
C ALA A 296 14.06 8.07 -2.70
N ARG A 297 13.56 8.85 -3.64
CA ARG A 297 13.07 8.38 -4.94
C ARG A 297 13.81 9.04 -6.09
N ASP A 298 13.83 8.33 -7.22
CA ASP A 298 14.42 8.81 -8.46
C ASP A 298 13.86 10.18 -8.87
N PRO A 299 14.71 11.11 -9.41
CA PRO A 299 14.30 12.42 -9.87
C PRO A 299 13.13 12.43 -10.87
N ARG A 300 12.94 11.35 -11.64
CA ARG A 300 11.84 11.19 -12.59
C ARG A 300 10.51 10.84 -11.92
N ILE A 301 10.54 10.51 -10.61
CA ILE A 301 9.37 10.16 -9.80
C ILE A 301 9.05 11.24 -8.79
N ASN A 302 10.08 11.87 -8.17
CA ASN A 302 9.91 12.76 -7.03
C ASN A 302 9.59 14.23 -7.40
N GLY A 303 9.44 14.55 -8.68
CA GLY A 303 9.10 15.89 -9.16
C GLY A 303 10.31 16.76 -9.49
N THR A 304 11.54 16.27 -9.39
CA THR A 304 12.75 16.99 -9.85
C THR A 304 12.78 17.07 -11.39
N ILE A 305 12.44 15.95 -12.07
CA ILE A 305 12.24 15.89 -13.51
C ILE A 305 10.76 15.65 -13.76
N VAL A 306 10.07 16.67 -14.23
CA VAL A 306 8.63 16.67 -14.49
C VAL A 306 8.36 16.52 -15.97
N TYR A 307 7.44 15.62 -16.32
CA TYR A 307 6.94 15.51 -17.68
C TYR A 307 6.00 16.67 -17.99
N SER A 308 6.26 17.39 -19.06
CA SER A 308 5.37 18.44 -19.57
C SER A 308 4.50 17.85 -20.67
N THR A 309 3.19 17.83 -20.49
CA THR A 309 2.25 17.37 -21.52
C THR A 309 2.25 18.29 -22.72
N PRO A 310 2.21 17.73 -23.94
CA PRO A 310 1.90 18.52 -25.13
C PRO A 310 0.55 19.25 -24.97
N PRO A 311 0.36 20.42 -25.60
CA PRO A 311 -0.90 21.19 -25.53
C PRO A 311 -2.16 20.40 -25.92
N GLN A 312 -1.99 19.35 -26.73
CA GLN A 312 -3.07 18.47 -27.19
C GLN A 312 -3.67 17.57 -26.11
N ALA A 313 -2.96 17.39 -24.99
CA ALA A 313 -3.45 16.59 -23.86
C ALA A 313 -4.19 17.45 -22.82
N ALA A 314 -5.04 18.37 -23.26
CA ALA A 314 -5.74 19.36 -22.42
C ALA A 314 -6.56 18.76 -21.27
N ASN A 315 -6.91 17.48 -21.34
CA ASN A 315 -7.70 16.76 -20.34
C ASN A 315 -6.83 15.98 -19.33
N GLN A 316 -5.52 16.06 -19.43
CA GLN A 316 -4.63 15.39 -18.49
C GLN A 316 -4.45 16.21 -17.23
N SER A 317 -4.75 15.64 -16.06
CA SER A 317 -4.45 16.29 -14.80
C SER A 317 -2.94 16.38 -14.59
N THR A 318 -2.47 17.59 -14.32
CA THR A 318 -1.06 17.88 -14.00
C THR A 318 -0.79 17.91 -12.50
N PHE A 319 -1.77 17.57 -11.69
CA PHE A 319 -1.70 17.67 -10.23
C PHE A 319 -1.06 16.44 -9.58
N PRO A 320 -0.14 16.60 -8.62
CA PRO A 320 0.61 17.83 -8.31
C PRO A 320 1.66 18.12 -9.40
N TYR A 321 2.08 17.09 -10.11
CA TYR A 321 2.94 17.04 -11.29
C TYR A 321 2.74 15.68 -11.96
N ILE A 322 3.25 15.52 -13.18
CA ILE A 322 3.24 14.24 -13.89
C ILE A 322 4.62 13.61 -13.75
N SER A 323 4.66 12.38 -13.24
CA SER A 323 5.88 11.58 -13.24
C SER A 323 6.38 11.37 -14.67
N ASP A 324 7.70 11.52 -14.88
CA ASP A 324 8.32 11.26 -16.19
C ASP A 324 8.33 9.76 -16.54
N ILE A 325 7.95 8.88 -15.63
CA ILE A 325 7.95 7.44 -15.88
C ILE A 325 6.54 6.96 -16.21
N VAL A 326 6.42 6.30 -17.37
CA VAL A 326 5.17 5.69 -17.84
C VAL A 326 4.54 4.85 -16.74
N ASN A 327 3.25 5.10 -16.49
CA ASN A 327 2.44 4.36 -15.51
C ASN A 327 3.07 4.31 -14.11
N SER A 328 3.66 5.43 -13.68
CA SER A 328 4.15 5.64 -12.32
C SER A 328 3.45 6.82 -11.68
N SER A 329 3.08 6.65 -10.42
CA SER A 329 2.52 7.73 -9.61
C SER A 329 3.61 8.75 -9.24
N PRO A 330 3.32 10.06 -9.31
CA PRO A 330 4.16 11.05 -8.68
C PRO A 330 4.24 10.76 -7.18
N SER A 331 5.47 10.70 -6.67
CA SER A 331 5.73 10.35 -5.27
C SER A 331 6.98 11.09 -4.81
N PRO A 332 6.85 12.10 -3.93
CA PRO A 332 7.98 12.86 -3.42
C PRO A 332 8.86 12.03 -2.50
N ASN A 333 10.05 12.54 -2.20
CA ASN A 333 10.86 12.01 -1.10
C ASN A 333 10.15 12.27 0.22
N THR A 334 10.36 11.36 1.18
CA THR A 334 9.78 11.48 2.53
C THR A 334 10.89 11.32 3.56
N TYR A 335 10.94 12.23 4.52
CA TYR A 335 11.83 12.16 5.68
C TYR A 335 11.02 12.37 6.95
N GLY A 336 11.36 11.64 7.98
CA GLY A 336 10.79 11.82 9.32
C GLY A 336 11.76 11.39 10.41
N GLU A 337 11.71 12.07 11.53
CA GLU A 337 12.45 11.68 12.74
C GLU A 337 11.62 11.95 13.98
N ARG A 338 11.91 11.25 15.05
CA ARG A 338 11.35 11.53 16.37
C ARG A 338 12.29 11.14 17.48
N VAL A 339 12.16 11.82 18.61
CA VAL A 339 12.82 11.51 19.85
C VAL A 339 11.77 11.15 20.90
N VAL A 340 11.97 10.02 21.55
CA VAL A 340 11.07 9.49 22.57
C VAL A 340 11.84 9.36 23.87
N THR A 341 11.30 9.88 24.97
CA THR A 341 11.82 9.73 26.32
C THR A 341 10.79 9.01 27.18
N SER A 342 11.21 7.99 27.92
CA SER A 342 10.31 7.18 28.74
C SER A 342 10.84 7.02 30.15
N LEU A 343 9.91 6.98 31.11
CA LEU A 343 10.12 6.57 32.49
C LEU A 343 9.15 5.46 32.82
N PHE A 344 9.59 4.42 33.50
CA PHE A 344 8.74 3.31 33.87
C PHE A 344 9.09 2.72 35.25
N SER A 345 8.08 2.12 35.89
CA SER A 345 8.24 1.42 37.15
C SER A 345 7.29 0.23 37.21
N GLU A 346 7.75 -0.81 37.89
CA GLU A 346 6.99 -2.02 38.18
C GLU A 346 7.16 -2.42 39.63
N LEU A 347 6.07 -2.88 40.26
CA LEU A 347 6.03 -3.41 41.63
C LEU A 347 5.46 -4.83 41.60
N GLN A 348 6.16 -5.75 42.24
CA GLN A 348 5.69 -7.10 42.55
C GLN A 348 5.33 -7.17 44.04
N ILE A 349 4.05 -7.34 44.36
CA ILE A 349 3.55 -7.20 45.73
C ILE A 349 2.90 -8.51 46.19
N PRO A 350 3.47 -9.23 47.17
CA PRO A 350 2.83 -10.39 47.79
C PRO A 350 1.73 -9.92 48.76
N LEU A 351 0.45 -10.02 48.38
CA LEU A 351 -0.70 -9.59 49.20
C LEU A 351 -1.03 -10.61 50.29
N ALA A 352 -0.81 -11.90 50.00
CA ALA A 352 -0.92 -13.02 50.92
C ALA A 352 0.08 -14.13 50.49
N THR A 353 0.24 -15.16 51.33
CA THR A 353 1.18 -16.28 51.01
C THR A 353 0.85 -17.01 49.71
N ASN A 354 -0.37 -16.89 49.21
CA ASN A 354 -0.87 -17.51 48.00
C ASN A 354 -1.53 -16.51 47.03
N LEU A 355 -1.30 -15.20 47.24
CA LEU A 355 -1.88 -14.14 46.43
C LEU A 355 -0.81 -13.09 46.17
N ASP A 356 -0.44 -12.96 44.91
CA ASP A 356 0.51 -11.95 44.39
C ASP A 356 -0.19 -10.94 43.48
N SER A 357 0.35 -9.73 43.43
CA SER A 357 -0.10 -8.70 42.50
C SER A 357 1.08 -8.03 41.84
N GLN A 358 0.86 -7.54 40.62
CA GLN A 358 1.79 -6.75 39.83
C GLN A 358 1.14 -5.41 39.46
N LEU A 359 1.88 -4.33 39.72
CA LEU A 359 1.53 -2.98 39.26
C LEU A 359 2.65 -2.48 38.36
N ALA A 360 2.33 -1.94 37.18
CA ALA A 360 3.31 -1.31 36.33
C ALA A 360 2.74 -0.02 35.71
N VAL A 361 3.63 0.95 35.51
CA VAL A 361 3.32 2.21 34.85
C VAL A 361 4.48 2.61 33.95
N ARG A 362 4.19 3.14 32.76
CA ARG A 362 5.13 3.76 31.85
C ARG A 362 4.57 5.08 31.37
N ALA A 363 5.36 6.14 31.52
CA ALA A 363 5.10 7.44 30.94
C ALA A 363 6.09 7.66 29.79
N GLU A 364 5.60 8.08 28.65
CA GLU A 364 6.38 8.31 27.44
C GLU A 364 6.05 9.67 26.86
N ASN A 365 7.07 10.41 26.41
CA ASN A 365 6.92 11.69 25.74
C ASN A 365 7.69 11.68 24.43
N SER A 366 7.03 12.06 23.36
CA SER A 366 7.59 12.21 22.02
C SER A 366 7.42 13.64 21.52
N ASP A 367 8.32 14.06 20.65
CA ASP A 367 8.27 15.36 19.97
C ASP A 367 7.27 15.39 18.81
N ASP A 368 6.74 14.22 18.34
CA ASP A 368 5.77 14.15 17.25
C ASP A 368 4.33 13.78 17.69
N TYR A 369 4.12 12.83 18.62
CA TYR A 369 2.76 12.40 19.04
C TYR A 369 2.43 12.77 20.51
N GLY A 370 3.29 13.54 21.17
CA GLY A 370 3.05 14.04 22.53
C GLY A 370 3.30 13.02 23.63
N SER A 371 2.54 13.12 24.73
CA SER A 371 2.73 12.32 25.94
C SER A 371 1.66 11.25 26.10
N ASN A 372 2.08 10.03 26.46
CA ASN A 372 1.22 8.91 26.77
C ASN A 372 1.61 8.26 28.08
N VAL A 373 0.61 7.81 28.84
CA VAL A 373 0.81 7.07 30.10
C VAL A 373 0.00 5.78 30.03
N VAL A 374 0.67 4.65 30.24
CA VAL A 374 0.05 3.34 30.26
C VAL A 374 0.35 2.61 31.57
N GLY A 375 -0.55 1.72 31.95
CA GLY A 375 -0.42 0.99 33.20
C GLY A 375 -0.92 -0.46 33.09
N LYS A 376 -0.51 -1.25 34.07
CA LYS A 376 -0.93 -2.64 34.22
C LYS A 376 -1.21 -2.95 35.68
N PHE A 377 -2.29 -3.70 35.91
CA PHE A 377 -2.57 -4.37 37.15
C PHE A 377 -2.83 -5.86 36.87
N ALA A 378 -2.18 -6.73 37.65
CA ALA A 378 -2.41 -8.17 37.55
C ALA A 378 -2.47 -8.81 38.95
N LEU A 379 -3.23 -9.90 39.06
CA LEU A 379 -3.40 -10.73 40.24
C LEU A 379 -3.13 -12.20 39.90
N GLY A 380 -2.41 -12.89 40.76
CA GLY A 380 -2.21 -14.31 40.75
C GLY A 380 -2.63 -14.92 42.09
N TRP A 381 -3.63 -15.81 42.12
CA TRP A 381 -4.08 -16.51 43.32
C TRP A 381 -3.92 -18.01 43.19
N GLU A 382 -3.23 -18.60 44.13
CA GLU A 382 -2.99 -20.05 44.24
C GLU A 382 -3.78 -20.66 45.37
N PRO A 383 -5.11 -20.91 45.21
CA PRO A 383 -5.93 -21.48 46.27
C PRO A 383 -5.51 -22.91 46.68
N THR A 384 -4.81 -23.61 45.78
CA THR A 384 -4.28 -24.96 46.02
C THR A 384 -2.90 -25.08 45.36
N SER A 385 -2.11 -26.06 45.74
CA SER A 385 -0.80 -26.33 45.17
C SER A 385 -0.84 -26.77 43.67
N TRP A 386 -2.00 -27.13 43.17
CA TRP A 386 -2.22 -27.62 41.80
C TRP A 386 -3.08 -26.69 40.95
N GLY A 387 -3.47 -25.52 41.49
CA GLY A 387 -4.36 -24.60 40.77
C GLY A 387 -4.04 -23.14 41.03
N LYS A 388 -3.90 -22.36 39.95
CA LYS A 388 -3.70 -20.92 39.97
C LYS A 388 -4.78 -20.22 39.14
N LEU A 389 -5.41 -19.22 39.72
CA LEU A 389 -6.25 -18.25 39.04
C LEU A 389 -5.44 -17.00 38.73
N ARG A 390 -5.65 -16.41 37.55
CA ARG A 390 -4.97 -15.18 37.15
C ARG A 390 -5.94 -14.21 36.49
N ALA A 391 -5.74 -12.93 36.75
CA ALA A 391 -6.50 -11.86 36.13
C ALA A 391 -5.56 -10.68 35.87
N SER A 392 -5.73 -10.02 34.73
CA SER A 392 -4.97 -8.80 34.44
C SER A 392 -5.79 -7.80 33.65
N THR A 393 -5.48 -6.52 33.83
CA THR A 393 -5.91 -5.45 32.96
C THR A 393 -4.72 -4.51 32.71
N SER A 394 -4.61 -4.02 31.49
CA SER A 394 -3.55 -3.07 31.10
C SER A 394 -4.03 -2.15 30.00
N THR A 395 -3.50 -0.95 29.98
CA THR A 395 -3.57 -0.05 28.83
C THR A 395 -2.30 -0.16 28.01
N SER A 396 -2.40 0.09 26.72
CA SER A 396 -1.28 0.19 25.77
C SER A 396 -1.61 1.24 24.71
N PHE A 397 -0.59 1.74 24.02
CA PHE A 397 -0.78 2.63 22.89
C PHE A 397 0.15 2.24 21.73
N ARG A 398 -0.21 2.68 20.53
CA ARG A 398 0.63 2.57 19.34
C ARG A 398 0.74 3.94 18.68
N ALA A 399 1.94 4.50 18.69
CA ALA A 399 2.23 5.75 18.00
C ALA A 399 2.02 5.60 16.47
N PRO A 400 1.61 6.68 15.77
CA PRO A 400 1.61 6.70 14.32
C PRO A 400 3.01 6.37 13.77
N ASN A 401 3.07 5.67 12.64
CA ASN A 401 4.35 5.42 11.98
C ASN A 401 4.91 6.72 11.38
N LEU A 402 6.23 6.87 11.33
CA LEU A 402 6.85 8.04 10.70
C LEU A 402 6.39 8.27 9.27
N ILE A 403 6.11 7.20 8.50
CA ILE A 403 5.56 7.34 7.14
C ILE A 403 4.12 7.87 7.15
N THR A 404 3.26 7.44 8.07
CA THR A 404 1.88 7.91 8.14
C THR A 404 1.75 9.37 8.55
N VAL A 405 2.75 9.89 9.27
CA VAL A 405 2.82 11.31 9.65
C VAL A 405 3.42 12.16 8.53
N ASN A 406 4.53 11.70 7.95
CA ASN A 406 5.41 12.53 7.10
C ASN A 406 5.28 12.26 5.60
N GLU A 407 4.48 11.25 5.16
CA GLU A 407 4.37 10.94 3.73
C GLU A 407 3.94 12.18 2.95
N GLY A 408 4.77 12.58 1.98
CA GLY A 408 4.42 13.64 1.04
C GLY A 408 3.25 13.21 0.15
N LEU A 409 2.67 14.17 -0.56
CA LEU A 409 1.48 13.98 -1.37
C LEU A 409 1.73 12.97 -2.51
N VAL A 410 1.08 11.81 -2.44
CA VAL A 410 1.14 10.72 -3.44
C VAL A 410 -0.18 10.66 -4.20
N VAL A 411 -0.13 10.75 -5.53
CA VAL A 411 -1.33 10.67 -6.38
C VAL A 411 -1.38 9.33 -7.10
N ARG A 412 -2.54 8.68 -7.03
CA ARG A 412 -2.84 7.43 -7.74
C ARG A 412 -4.14 7.59 -8.51
N ASN A 413 -4.27 6.83 -9.60
CA ASN A 413 -5.52 6.77 -10.36
C ASN A 413 -6.22 5.45 -10.08
N ASN A 414 -7.46 5.52 -9.62
CA ASN A 414 -8.32 4.37 -9.36
C ASN A 414 -9.65 4.55 -10.08
N SER A 415 -10.26 3.45 -10.52
CA SER A 415 -11.62 3.50 -11.04
C SER A 415 -12.61 3.40 -9.89
N GLN A 416 -13.55 4.35 -9.83
CA GLN A 416 -14.59 4.40 -8.82
C GLN A 416 -15.95 4.66 -9.46
N GLU A 417 -16.99 4.12 -8.83
CA GLU A 417 -18.39 4.42 -9.14
C GLU A 417 -18.80 5.73 -8.46
N ASP A 418 -19.58 6.54 -9.14
CA ASP A 418 -20.08 7.81 -8.60
C ASP A 418 -21.54 7.67 -8.16
N ALA A 419 -21.73 7.46 -6.85
CA ALA A 419 -23.05 7.25 -6.28
C ALA A 419 -24.00 8.45 -6.49
N LEU A 420 -23.49 9.69 -6.59
CA LEU A 420 -24.31 10.87 -6.88
C LEU A 420 -24.87 10.81 -8.30
N LEU A 421 -24.03 10.46 -9.27
CA LEU A 421 -24.47 10.33 -10.68
C LEU A 421 -25.46 9.18 -10.84
N THR A 422 -25.21 8.04 -10.17
CA THR A 422 -26.16 6.92 -10.14
C THR A 422 -27.51 7.34 -9.55
N ALA A 423 -27.53 8.06 -8.43
CA ALA A 423 -28.76 8.56 -7.82
C ALA A 423 -29.46 9.64 -8.67
N ALA A 424 -28.69 10.46 -9.38
CA ALA A 424 -29.21 11.56 -10.19
C ALA A 424 -29.79 11.11 -11.53
N LEU A 425 -29.21 10.10 -12.17
CA LEU A 425 -29.55 9.65 -13.53
C LEU A 425 -30.33 8.33 -13.54
N GLY A 426 -30.47 7.65 -12.39
CA GLY A 426 -31.28 6.43 -12.22
C GLY A 426 -30.67 5.17 -12.83
N GLU A 427 -29.42 5.21 -13.31
CA GLU A 427 -28.67 4.10 -13.89
C GLU A 427 -27.23 4.11 -13.35
N GLU A 428 -26.50 2.99 -13.41
CA GLU A 428 -25.05 2.96 -13.20
C GLU A 428 -24.36 3.82 -14.27
N TYR A 429 -24.08 5.05 -13.96
CA TYR A 429 -23.47 6.00 -14.89
C TYR A 429 -22.06 6.38 -14.44
N PRO A 430 -21.14 6.27 -15.35
CA PRO A 430 -20.80 5.05 -16.12
C PRO A 430 -20.32 3.99 -15.14
N SER A 431 -20.27 2.75 -15.49
CA SER A 431 -19.80 1.64 -14.63
C SER A 431 -18.35 1.83 -14.13
N GLY A 432 -18.12 2.87 -13.32
CA GLY A 432 -16.83 3.33 -12.83
C GLY A 432 -16.00 4.10 -13.86
N TYR A 433 -15.39 5.18 -13.41
CA TYR A 433 -14.43 5.96 -14.19
C TYR A 433 -13.19 6.29 -13.34
N SER A 434 -12.09 6.65 -14.01
CA SER A 434 -10.83 6.92 -13.34
C SER A 434 -10.87 8.26 -12.62
N ILE A 435 -10.56 8.25 -11.34
CA ILE A 435 -10.40 9.44 -10.49
C ILE A 435 -8.99 9.49 -9.92
N GLN A 436 -8.55 10.66 -9.51
CA GLN A 436 -7.32 10.80 -8.72
C GLN A 436 -7.62 10.56 -7.24
N ARG A 437 -6.88 9.64 -6.62
CA ARG A 437 -6.77 9.53 -5.18
C ARG A 437 -5.48 10.15 -4.74
N VAL A 438 -5.57 11.10 -3.82
CA VAL A 438 -4.44 11.75 -3.18
C VAL A 438 -4.31 11.22 -1.77
N ALA A 439 -3.21 10.51 -1.48
CA ALA A 439 -2.82 10.13 -0.13
C ALA A 439 -1.72 11.06 0.35
N GLN A 440 -1.78 11.45 1.61
CA GLN A 440 -0.79 12.29 2.27
C GLN A 440 -0.71 11.91 3.74
N GLY A 441 0.45 12.07 4.33
CA GLY A 441 0.65 11.95 5.77
C GLY A 441 -0.18 13.00 6.54
N ASN A 442 -0.40 12.74 7.80
CA ASN A 442 -1.17 13.63 8.68
C ASN A 442 -0.45 13.75 10.02
N ASP A 443 -0.03 14.96 10.35
CA ASP A 443 0.65 15.32 11.59
C ASP A 443 -0.31 15.55 12.79
N ASP A 444 -1.62 15.60 12.52
CA ASP A 444 -2.67 15.66 13.54
C ASP A 444 -3.10 14.29 14.08
N LEU A 445 -2.43 13.19 13.67
CA LEU A 445 -2.77 11.84 14.11
C LEU A 445 -2.47 11.64 15.59
N GLU A 446 -3.48 11.16 16.31
CA GLU A 446 -3.34 10.69 17.69
C GLU A 446 -2.84 9.24 17.72
N ALA A 447 -2.21 8.85 18.82
CA ALA A 447 -1.86 7.46 19.05
C ALA A 447 -3.12 6.58 19.15
N GLU A 448 -3.03 5.36 18.63
CA GLU A 448 -4.03 4.36 18.92
C GLU A 448 -3.88 3.91 20.37
N GLU A 449 -4.97 3.80 21.09
CA GLU A 449 -4.99 3.33 22.47
C GLU A 449 -5.71 1.98 22.58
N ALA A 450 -5.23 1.12 23.46
CA ALA A 450 -5.90 -0.16 23.70
C ALA A 450 -5.96 -0.51 25.19
N THR A 451 -7.11 -1.08 25.59
CA THR A 451 -7.28 -1.74 26.87
C THR A 451 -7.29 -3.25 26.67
N ASN A 452 -6.42 -3.94 27.40
CA ASN A 452 -6.30 -5.38 27.36
C ASN A 452 -6.73 -5.95 28.71
N SER A 453 -7.64 -6.92 28.73
CA SER A 453 -8.09 -7.60 29.94
C SER A 453 -8.05 -9.11 29.75
N SER A 454 -7.65 -9.84 30.78
CA SER A 454 -7.68 -11.29 30.75
C SER A 454 -8.03 -11.88 32.11
N VAL A 455 -8.69 -13.04 32.09
CA VAL A 455 -8.93 -13.87 33.23
C VAL A 455 -8.76 -15.34 32.85
N GLY A 456 -8.07 -16.09 33.67
CA GLY A 456 -7.82 -17.48 33.36
C GLY A 456 -7.38 -18.31 34.56
N PHE A 457 -7.16 -19.58 34.27
CA PHE A 457 -6.66 -20.52 35.27
C PHE A 457 -5.59 -21.45 34.68
N VAL A 458 -4.72 -21.90 35.56
CA VAL A 458 -3.72 -22.92 35.29
C VAL A 458 -3.93 -24.05 36.28
N LEU A 459 -4.06 -25.28 35.79
CA LEU A 459 -4.17 -26.48 36.60
C LEU A 459 -2.99 -27.40 36.35
N THR A 460 -2.39 -27.86 37.42
CA THR A 460 -1.27 -28.82 37.42
C THR A 460 -1.62 -30.02 38.33
N PRO A 461 -2.65 -30.85 37.95
CA PRO A 461 -3.15 -31.93 38.82
C PRO A 461 -2.18 -33.08 39.06
N GLY A 462 -0.96 -32.93 38.68
CA GLY A 462 0.18 -33.84 38.86
C GLY A 462 1.39 -33.30 38.11
N ASP A 463 2.53 -33.99 38.24
CA ASP A 463 3.81 -33.51 37.70
C ASP A 463 3.87 -33.52 36.17
N ASN A 464 2.93 -34.19 35.51
CA ASN A 464 2.99 -34.50 34.09
C ASN A 464 1.96 -33.71 33.25
N LEU A 465 0.98 -33.06 33.85
CA LEU A 465 -0.13 -32.42 33.14
C LEU A 465 -0.30 -30.95 33.52
N ILE A 466 -0.33 -30.09 32.51
CA ILE A 466 -0.65 -28.67 32.65
C ILE A 466 -1.86 -28.38 31.77
N VAL A 467 -2.90 -27.76 32.34
CA VAL A 467 -4.07 -27.27 31.61
C VAL A 467 -4.21 -25.79 31.87
N THR A 468 -4.29 -25.01 30.79
CA THR A 468 -4.44 -23.56 30.85
C THR A 468 -5.68 -23.14 30.06
N VAL A 469 -6.49 -22.26 30.63
CA VAL A 469 -7.59 -21.58 29.93
C VAL A 469 -7.55 -20.11 30.29
N ASP A 470 -7.50 -19.25 29.26
CA ASP A 470 -7.53 -17.79 29.41
C ASP A 470 -8.60 -17.20 28.50
N LYS A 471 -9.50 -16.44 29.08
CA LYS A 471 -10.42 -15.59 28.35
C LYS A 471 -9.84 -14.17 28.32
N TRP A 472 -9.81 -13.57 27.13
CA TRP A 472 -9.22 -12.27 26.93
C TRP A 472 -10.10 -11.34 26.09
N GLU A 473 -9.92 -10.04 26.30
CA GLU A 473 -10.54 -8.96 25.55
C GLU A 473 -9.49 -7.88 25.25
N ILE A 474 -9.49 -7.41 24.01
CA ILE A 474 -8.66 -6.30 23.52
C ILE A 474 -9.61 -5.29 22.89
N ALA A 475 -9.74 -4.12 23.51
CA ALA A 475 -10.48 -2.99 22.98
C ALA A 475 -9.50 -1.91 22.52
N THR A 476 -9.50 -1.59 21.23
CA THR A 476 -8.63 -0.57 20.62
C THR A 476 -9.47 0.61 20.15
N GLU A 477 -9.03 1.80 20.47
CA GLU A 477 -9.63 3.07 20.07
C GLU A 477 -8.70 3.85 19.14
N ASN A 478 -9.27 4.78 18.36
CA ASN A 478 -8.52 5.67 17.45
C ASN A 478 -7.65 4.94 16.43
N THR A 479 -8.12 3.81 15.85
CA THR A 479 -7.32 3.08 14.87
C THR A 479 -6.98 3.94 13.66
N ILE A 480 -5.69 3.96 13.29
CA ILE A 480 -5.19 4.77 12.19
C ILE A 480 -5.42 4.04 10.86
N GLY A 481 -6.03 4.75 9.91
CA GLY A 481 -6.31 4.22 8.59
C GLY A 481 -6.66 5.30 7.56
N LEU A 482 -6.97 4.86 6.35
CA LEU A 482 -7.50 5.70 5.29
C LEU A 482 -9.01 5.50 5.22
N PHE A 483 -9.76 6.59 5.09
CA PHE A 483 -11.21 6.51 4.94
C PHE A 483 -11.61 5.83 3.63
N GLY A 484 -10.81 6.04 2.59
CA GLY A 484 -10.95 5.43 1.28
C GLY A 484 -11.80 6.28 0.32
N GLU A 485 -11.37 6.31 -0.93
CA GLU A 485 -11.98 7.15 -1.96
C GLU A 485 -13.47 6.86 -2.16
N ARG A 486 -13.89 5.59 -2.11
CA ARG A 486 -15.30 5.21 -2.22
C ARG A 486 -16.14 5.80 -1.09
N ASN A 487 -15.65 5.70 0.15
CA ASN A 487 -16.36 6.23 1.31
C ASN A 487 -16.46 7.76 1.27
N HIS A 488 -15.41 8.43 0.79
CA HIS A 488 -15.46 9.89 0.55
C HIS A 488 -16.53 10.28 -0.47
N ILE A 489 -16.67 9.52 -1.58
CA ILE A 489 -17.68 9.76 -2.62
C ILE A 489 -19.09 9.48 -2.08
N LEU A 490 -19.27 8.42 -1.30
CA LEU A 490 -20.55 8.11 -0.66
C LEU A 490 -20.95 9.21 0.35
N LEU A 491 -20.01 9.69 1.16
CA LEU A 491 -20.23 10.79 2.09
C LEU A 491 -20.57 12.09 1.34
N ASP A 492 -19.89 12.39 0.23
CA ASP A 492 -20.21 13.53 -0.64
C ASP A 492 -21.65 13.44 -1.17
N THR A 493 -22.05 12.25 -1.63
CA THR A 493 -23.40 11.98 -2.10
C THR A 493 -24.43 12.18 -0.99
N LEU A 494 -24.15 11.70 0.21
CA LEU A 494 -25.02 11.84 1.38
C LEU A 494 -25.22 13.31 1.76
N ILE A 495 -24.13 14.09 1.85
CA ILE A 495 -24.18 15.52 2.20
C ILE A 495 -25.00 16.29 1.16
N ARG A 496 -24.72 16.06 -0.14
CA ARG A 496 -25.45 16.71 -1.25
C ARG A 496 -26.91 16.33 -1.30
N SER A 497 -27.27 15.10 -0.99
CA SER A 497 -28.65 14.63 -0.93
C SER A 497 -29.42 15.30 0.20
N ARG A 498 -28.79 15.58 1.34
CA ARG A 498 -29.38 16.30 2.48
C ARG A 498 -29.56 17.80 2.20
N GLY A 499 -28.59 18.42 1.48
CA GLY A 499 -28.64 19.85 1.13
C GLY A 499 -29.66 20.18 0.02
N GLY A 500 -30.08 19.20 -0.76
CA GLY A 500 -31.02 19.37 -1.87
C GLY A 500 -30.45 20.30 -2.97
N VAL A 501 -31.34 20.89 -3.77
CA VAL A 501 -30.95 21.70 -4.94
C VAL A 501 -30.36 23.06 -4.59
N ASN A 502 -30.61 23.58 -3.40
CA ASN A 502 -30.21 24.93 -3.01
C ASN A 502 -28.83 25.01 -2.35
N GLU A 503 -28.33 23.91 -1.79
CA GLU A 503 -27.04 23.85 -1.11
C GLU A 503 -26.20 22.74 -1.72
N CYS A 504 -25.55 23.03 -2.84
CA CYS A 504 -24.69 22.07 -3.55
C CYS A 504 -23.28 21.96 -2.93
N VAL A 505 -23.21 21.98 -1.59
CA VAL A 505 -21.99 21.74 -0.84
C VAL A 505 -21.87 20.26 -0.57
N GLY A 506 -20.73 19.68 -0.89
CA GLY A 506 -20.43 18.26 -0.66
C GLY A 506 -19.31 18.05 0.35
N ASN A 507 -18.75 16.85 0.35
CA ASN A 507 -17.58 16.52 1.14
C ASN A 507 -16.37 17.34 0.68
N PRO A 508 -15.69 18.14 1.54
CA PRO A 508 -14.55 18.96 1.15
C PRO A 508 -13.36 18.15 0.59
N ASN A 509 -13.29 16.88 0.91
CA ASN A 509 -12.27 15.97 0.38
C ASN A 509 -12.58 15.42 -1.02
N VAL A 510 -13.78 15.72 -1.57
CA VAL A 510 -14.17 15.29 -2.92
C VAL A 510 -14.21 16.51 -3.85
N ILE A 511 -13.26 16.55 -4.74
CA ILE A 511 -13.16 17.62 -5.75
C ILE A 511 -13.88 17.16 -7.01
N ARG A 512 -14.94 17.88 -7.38
CA ARG A 512 -15.69 17.64 -8.61
C ARG A 512 -15.34 18.70 -9.66
N GLY A 513 -15.45 18.31 -10.92
CA GLY A 513 -15.43 19.25 -12.05
C GLY A 513 -16.73 20.06 -12.14
N ASP A 514 -16.75 20.98 -13.08
CA ASP A 514 -17.95 21.77 -13.37
C ASP A 514 -19.06 20.85 -13.92
N PHE A 515 -20.31 21.15 -13.56
CA PHE A 515 -21.46 20.51 -14.20
C PHE A 515 -21.64 21.10 -15.59
N ILE A 516 -21.52 20.27 -16.61
CA ILE A 516 -21.77 20.63 -18.03
C ILE A 516 -23.09 20.00 -18.43
N GLU A 517 -24.07 20.82 -18.79
CA GLU A 517 -25.36 20.34 -19.26
C GLU A 517 -25.20 19.72 -20.65
N ASP A 518 -25.63 18.47 -20.81
CA ASP A 518 -25.57 17.73 -22.04
C ASP A 518 -26.97 17.15 -22.35
N ASN A 519 -27.58 17.68 -23.40
CA ASN A 519 -28.92 17.32 -23.85
C ASN A 519 -28.91 16.42 -25.10
N ASP A 520 -27.73 15.95 -25.56
CA ASP A 520 -27.62 15.04 -26.69
C ASP A 520 -27.85 13.59 -26.24
N PRO A 521 -28.96 12.94 -26.62
CA PRO A 521 -29.27 11.57 -26.22
C PRO A 521 -28.28 10.50 -26.71
N GLU A 522 -27.46 10.82 -27.71
CA GLU A 522 -26.42 9.92 -28.26
C GLU A 522 -25.06 10.11 -27.54
N SER A 523 -24.98 11.09 -26.63
CA SER A 523 -23.76 11.36 -25.87
C SER A 523 -23.62 10.44 -24.68
N ASP A 524 -22.39 9.96 -24.44
CA ASP A 524 -22.02 9.20 -23.23
C ASP A 524 -22.14 10.04 -21.94
N THR A 525 -22.31 11.37 -22.05
CA THR A 525 -22.42 12.32 -20.93
C THR A 525 -23.81 12.94 -20.81
N TYR A 526 -24.81 12.37 -21.55
CA TYR A 526 -26.20 12.82 -21.51
C TYR A 526 -26.73 12.92 -20.07
N ASN A 527 -27.26 14.08 -19.71
CA ASN A 527 -27.73 14.35 -18.35
C ASN A 527 -29.01 15.19 -18.27
N ALA A 528 -29.76 15.31 -19.37
CA ALA A 528 -31.02 16.06 -19.39
C ALA A 528 -32.10 15.49 -18.47
N ASN A 529 -31.98 14.21 -18.06
CA ASN A 529 -32.87 13.51 -17.14
C ASN A 529 -32.41 13.57 -15.68
N TRP A 530 -31.51 14.51 -15.34
CA TRP A 530 -31.02 14.69 -13.96
C TRP A 530 -32.17 14.85 -12.97
N ASN A 531 -32.09 14.10 -11.85
CA ASN A 531 -33.09 14.17 -10.79
C ASN A 531 -33.23 15.62 -10.25
N PRO A 532 -34.40 16.25 -10.41
CA PRO A 532 -34.58 17.66 -10.05
C PRO A 532 -34.48 17.93 -8.53
N ASN A 533 -34.49 16.88 -7.68
CA ASN A 533 -34.34 17.00 -6.24
C ASN A 533 -32.87 16.96 -5.78
N LEU A 534 -31.93 16.65 -6.66
CA LEU A 534 -30.51 16.60 -6.36
C LEU A 534 -29.78 17.79 -6.97
N CYS A 535 -28.79 18.30 -6.25
CA CYS A 535 -27.97 19.38 -6.79
C CYS A 535 -27.12 18.88 -7.99
N LYS A 536 -26.99 19.75 -9.00
CA LYS A 536 -26.19 19.48 -10.19
C LYS A 536 -24.70 19.58 -9.85
N ALA A 537 -23.95 18.52 -10.06
CA ALA A 537 -22.50 18.48 -9.85
C ALA A 537 -21.83 17.67 -10.96
N GLY A 538 -20.63 18.09 -11.37
CA GLY A 538 -19.84 17.37 -12.34
C GLY A 538 -19.21 16.10 -11.77
N ASN A 539 -18.48 15.39 -12.62
CA ASN A 539 -17.77 14.16 -12.25
C ASN A 539 -16.74 14.41 -11.15
N VAL A 540 -16.51 13.41 -10.31
CA VAL A 540 -15.39 13.45 -9.36
C VAL A 540 -14.08 13.46 -10.14
N VAL A 541 -13.23 14.44 -9.89
CA VAL A 541 -11.90 14.56 -10.48
C VAL A 541 -10.87 13.99 -9.53
N ARG A 542 -11.00 14.29 -8.22
CA ARG A 542 -10.02 13.94 -7.21
C ARG A 542 -10.66 13.73 -5.85
N VAL A 543 -10.12 12.78 -5.10
CA VAL A 543 -10.43 12.55 -3.70
C VAL A 543 -9.15 12.71 -2.87
N ASN A 544 -9.19 13.58 -1.87
CA ASN A 544 -8.14 13.72 -0.86
C ASN A 544 -8.41 12.71 0.25
N ASP A 545 -7.56 11.71 0.38
CA ASP A 545 -7.71 10.59 1.29
C ASP A 545 -6.48 10.51 2.20
N THR A 546 -6.43 11.38 3.21
CA THR A 546 -5.35 11.43 4.20
C THR A 546 -5.58 10.38 5.29
N TYR A 547 -4.52 10.04 6.03
CA TYR A 547 -4.63 9.18 7.20
C TYR A 547 -5.45 9.87 8.30
N LEU A 548 -6.32 9.11 8.97
CA LEU A 548 -7.22 9.57 10.03
C LEU A 548 -7.28 8.53 11.15
N ASN A 549 -7.66 8.97 12.35
CA ASN A 549 -8.14 8.08 13.40
C ASN A 549 -9.61 7.75 13.11
N LEU A 550 -9.92 6.49 12.80
CA LEU A 550 -11.19 6.13 12.16
C LEU A 550 -12.18 5.40 13.05
N ASP A 551 -11.79 4.30 13.68
CA ASP A 551 -12.73 3.36 14.29
C ASP A 551 -12.19 2.77 15.60
N ASN A 552 -13.13 2.17 16.35
CA ASN A 552 -12.82 1.37 17.52
C ASN A 552 -12.98 -0.10 17.17
N ARG A 553 -12.16 -0.96 17.77
CA ARG A 553 -12.17 -2.40 17.55
C ARG A 553 -12.17 -3.14 18.86
N THR A 554 -13.02 -4.14 18.96
CA THR A 554 -13.06 -5.05 20.11
C THR A 554 -12.88 -6.47 19.64
N LEU A 555 -11.86 -7.13 20.17
CA LEU A 555 -11.59 -8.56 19.96
C LEU A 555 -11.75 -9.29 21.28
N LYS A 556 -12.49 -10.41 21.26
CA LYS A 556 -12.62 -11.31 22.43
C LYS A 556 -12.30 -12.73 22.01
N GLY A 557 -11.68 -13.45 22.90
CA GLY A 557 -11.36 -14.84 22.63
C GLY A 557 -11.03 -15.63 23.88
N THR A 558 -10.87 -16.93 23.66
CA THR A 558 -10.50 -17.88 24.69
C THR A 558 -9.37 -18.77 24.17
N ASP A 559 -8.31 -18.84 24.94
CA ASP A 559 -7.15 -19.69 24.66
C ASP A 559 -7.19 -20.93 25.56
N TYR A 560 -6.95 -22.08 24.96
CA TYR A 560 -6.86 -23.37 25.63
C TYR A 560 -5.50 -23.98 25.35
N ALA A 561 -4.81 -24.44 26.39
CA ALA A 561 -3.59 -25.23 26.23
C ALA A 561 -3.63 -26.45 27.17
N ILE A 562 -3.23 -27.59 26.65
CA ILE A 562 -3.02 -28.83 27.41
C ILE A 562 -1.63 -29.32 27.07
N GLU A 563 -0.78 -29.46 28.08
CA GLU A 563 0.56 -29.95 27.93
C GLU A 563 0.74 -31.19 28.83
N TYR A 564 1.20 -32.29 28.25
CA TYR A 564 1.49 -33.51 28.97
C TYR A 564 2.91 -33.93 28.64
N SER A 565 3.71 -34.23 29.68
CA SER A 565 5.05 -34.77 29.49
C SER A 565 5.30 -35.87 30.53
N VAL A 566 5.91 -36.96 30.11
CA VAL A 566 6.27 -38.06 30.98
C VAL A 566 7.59 -38.70 30.54
N ASP A 567 8.44 -38.98 31.52
CA ASP A 567 9.66 -39.74 31.34
C ASP A 567 9.41 -41.17 31.74
N THR A 568 9.81 -42.09 30.87
CA THR A 568 9.70 -43.53 31.08
C THR A 568 11.03 -44.21 30.74
N ASP A 569 11.21 -45.48 31.11
CA ASP A 569 12.38 -46.28 30.74
C ASP A 569 12.54 -46.41 29.20
N ALA A 570 11.48 -46.22 28.44
CA ALA A 570 11.49 -46.28 26.98
C ALA A 570 11.82 -44.93 26.32
N GLY A 571 11.88 -43.83 27.08
CA GLY A 571 12.14 -42.47 26.62
C GLY A 571 11.19 -41.43 27.16
N SER A 572 11.40 -40.15 26.78
CA SER A 572 10.59 -39.02 27.14
C SER A 572 9.47 -38.80 26.10
N PHE A 573 8.22 -38.70 26.55
CA PHE A 573 7.07 -38.45 25.71
C PHE A 573 6.45 -37.09 26.09
N SER A 574 6.19 -36.27 25.08
CA SER A 574 5.48 -34.98 25.27
C SER A 574 4.37 -34.79 24.25
N ALA A 575 3.26 -34.27 24.68
CA ALA A 575 2.14 -33.89 23.83
C ALA A 575 1.66 -32.48 24.22
N LYS A 576 1.43 -31.64 23.23
CA LYS A 576 0.92 -30.29 23.42
C LYS A 576 -0.28 -30.06 22.51
N PHE A 577 -1.41 -29.66 23.07
CA PHE A 577 -2.59 -29.21 22.35
C PHE A 577 -2.81 -27.73 22.66
N MET A 578 -3.02 -26.94 21.60
CA MET A 578 -3.33 -25.52 21.71
C MET A 578 -4.54 -25.19 20.82
N ARG A 579 -5.47 -24.40 21.32
CA ARG A 579 -6.61 -23.87 20.57
C ARG A 579 -6.81 -22.42 20.94
N VAL A 580 -6.91 -21.58 19.93
CA VAL A 580 -7.39 -20.19 20.05
C VAL A 580 -8.81 -20.15 19.48
N GLN A 581 -9.75 -19.65 20.25
CA GLN A 581 -11.13 -19.45 19.82
C GLN A 581 -11.42 -17.95 19.86
N PHE A 582 -11.72 -17.37 18.71
CA PHE A 582 -12.27 -16.01 18.64
C PHE A 582 -13.77 -16.05 18.93
N ASP A 583 -14.19 -15.32 19.95
CA ASP A 583 -15.59 -15.24 20.39
C ASP A 583 -16.31 -14.04 19.75
N GLU A 584 -15.59 -12.93 19.55
CA GLU A 584 -16.12 -11.70 18.97
C GLU A 584 -15.02 -10.92 18.22
N PHE A 585 -15.37 -10.38 17.08
CA PHE A 585 -14.64 -9.33 16.39
C PHE A 585 -15.66 -8.24 16.04
N LEU A 586 -15.61 -7.13 16.76
CA LEU A 586 -16.47 -5.98 16.56
C LEU A 586 -15.63 -4.81 16.06
N GLN A 587 -16.07 -4.15 15.01
CA GLN A 587 -15.53 -2.88 14.53
C GLN A 587 -16.66 -1.86 14.57
N GLU A 588 -16.51 -0.83 15.37
CA GLU A 588 -17.50 0.23 15.55
C GLU A 588 -17.04 1.45 14.77
N ALA A 589 -17.83 1.82 13.78
CA ALA A 589 -17.58 3.01 12.98
C ALA A 589 -17.69 4.28 13.83
N SER A 590 -16.71 5.18 13.71
CA SER A 590 -16.72 6.50 14.33
C SER A 590 -16.66 7.61 13.29
N GLY A 591 -16.93 8.86 13.67
CA GLY A 591 -16.86 10.03 12.80
C GLY A 591 -17.62 9.87 11.47
N PRO A 592 -17.02 10.22 10.33
CA PRO A 592 -17.68 10.14 9.02
C PRO A 592 -18.14 8.73 8.63
N MET A 593 -17.45 7.70 9.09
CA MET A 593 -17.83 6.31 8.83
C MET A 593 -19.16 5.96 9.53
N ALA A 594 -19.39 6.43 10.76
CA ALA A 594 -20.65 6.23 11.46
C ALA A 594 -21.83 6.86 10.71
N GLU A 595 -21.64 8.01 10.10
CA GLU A 595 -22.66 8.64 9.25
C GLU A 595 -23.01 7.79 8.03
N LEU A 596 -22.00 7.21 7.37
CA LEU A 596 -22.24 6.33 6.23
C LEU A 596 -22.98 5.06 6.62
N VAL A 597 -22.56 4.41 7.70
CA VAL A 597 -23.23 3.20 8.23
C VAL A 597 -24.70 3.48 8.58
N ALA A 598 -24.97 4.61 9.25
CA ALA A 598 -26.33 5.00 9.55
C ALA A 598 -27.17 5.30 8.29
N ALA A 599 -26.54 5.90 7.26
CA ALA A 599 -27.21 6.27 6.01
C ALA A 599 -27.46 5.06 5.09
N SER A 600 -26.70 3.97 5.23
CA SER A 600 -26.85 2.74 4.43
C SER A 600 -27.86 1.75 5.02
N GLY A 601 -28.33 1.96 6.25
CA GLY A 601 -29.36 1.14 6.87
C GLY A 601 -30.73 1.25 6.18
N ALA A 602 -31.66 0.37 6.53
CA ALA A 602 -33.01 0.33 5.96
C ALA A 602 -33.72 1.69 6.13
N GLY A 603 -34.19 2.25 5.02
CA GLY A 603 -34.78 3.60 4.95
C GLY A 603 -33.77 4.75 4.96
N GLY A 604 -32.48 4.46 4.89
CA GLY A 604 -31.43 5.48 4.77
C GLY A 604 -31.28 6.00 3.35
N PRO A 605 -30.74 7.21 3.17
CA PRO A 605 -30.59 7.84 1.84
C PRO A 605 -29.58 7.13 0.91
N LEU A 606 -28.77 6.21 1.45
CA LEU A 606 -27.81 5.41 0.70
C LEU A 606 -28.22 3.92 0.64
N GLU A 607 -29.45 3.57 1.03
CA GLU A 607 -29.93 2.19 0.93
C GLU A 607 -29.83 1.68 -0.51
N GLY A 608 -29.16 0.56 -0.69
CA GLY A 608 -28.95 -0.04 -2.02
C GLY A 608 -27.80 0.55 -2.84
N LEU A 609 -27.11 1.58 -2.36
CA LEU A 609 -25.93 2.17 -3.00
C LEU A 609 -24.59 1.65 -2.42
N ILE A 610 -24.65 0.91 -1.29
CA ILE A 610 -23.49 0.34 -0.60
C ILE A 610 -23.56 -1.19 -0.62
#